data_9274622359cf324939b74477ae5cc24d
#
_entry.id   9274622359cf324939b74477ae5cc24d
#
_cell.length_a   1.000
_cell.length_b   1.000
_cell.length_c   1.000
_cell.angle_alpha   90.00
_cell.angle_beta   90.00
_cell.angle_gamma   90.00
#
_symmetry.space_group_name_H-M   'P 1'
#
loop_
_entity.id
_entity.type
_entity.pdbx_description
1 polymer ?
#
loop_
_entity_poly.entity_id
_entity_poly.type
_entity_poly.pdbx_seq_one_letter_code
_entity_poly.pdbx_strand_id
1 'polypeptide(L)'
;MNGSDVALLARSAVHLQPGQVAQRARLRAQRTALRRWPRAGRRLLAGPDPAAATGWPAAFVPVDARASLAWPGMAELTSGRIELLGMAREIGDPPNWQQAGAPRLWRFHLHYWDWAWGLAAEQDRRAARALFARLWRSWQATAELGSGDAWLPYPAALRAWSCRWP
;
A
#
# COMPACT_ATOMS: atom_id res chain seq x y z
N MET A 1 -1.12 -26.80 14.33
CA MET A 1 -2.38 -26.80 13.57
C MET A 1 -3.27 -27.84 14.21
N ASN A 2 -4.29 -27.42 14.93
CA ASN A 2 -5.17 -28.33 15.66
C ASN A 2 -6.15 -29.02 14.70
N GLY A 3 -6.59 -30.26 15.03
CA GLY A 3 -7.51 -31.02 14.16
C GLY A 3 -8.81 -30.29 13.82
N SER A 4 -9.29 -29.40 14.69
CA SER A 4 -10.43 -28.50 14.44
C SER A 4 -10.19 -27.48 13.33
N ASP A 5 -8.95 -27.00 13.17
CA ASP A 5 -8.60 -26.04 12.10
C ASP A 5 -8.59 -26.72 10.72
N VAL A 6 -8.18 -27.99 10.68
CA VAL A 6 -8.19 -28.79 9.45
C VAL A 6 -9.62 -29.10 9.01
N ALA A 7 -10.50 -29.41 9.96
CA ALA A 7 -11.92 -29.69 9.68
C ALA A 7 -12.66 -28.42 9.19
N LEU A 8 -12.37 -27.25 9.77
CA LEU A 8 -12.90 -25.96 9.32
C LEU A 8 -12.40 -25.59 7.91
N LEU A 9 -11.12 -25.83 7.63
CA LEU A 9 -10.56 -25.59 6.31
C LEU A 9 -11.15 -26.55 5.25
N ALA A 10 -11.35 -27.81 5.60
CA ALA A 10 -12.00 -28.78 4.72
C ALA A 10 -13.46 -28.41 4.41
N ARG A 11 -14.24 -28.00 5.42
CA ARG A 11 -15.61 -27.49 5.24
C ARG A 11 -15.68 -26.24 4.35
N SER A 12 -14.75 -25.32 4.54
CA SER A 12 -14.66 -24.11 3.69
C SER A 12 -14.24 -24.43 2.27
N ALA A 13 -13.43 -25.48 2.06
CA ALA A 13 -12.93 -25.86 0.75
C ALA A 13 -14.02 -26.46 -0.17
N VAL A 14 -15.04 -27.10 0.40
CA VAL A 14 -16.15 -27.70 -0.36
C VAL A 14 -16.98 -26.64 -1.11
N HIS A 15 -17.00 -25.40 -0.60
CA HIS A 15 -17.72 -24.28 -1.24
C HIS A 15 -16.84 -23.43 -2.18
N LEU A 16 -15.55 -23.75 -2.30
CA LEU A 16 -14.67 -23.01 -3.19
C LEU A 16 -14.73 -23.58 -4.61
N GLN A 17 -14.96 -22.72 -5.57
CA GLN A 17 -14.83 -23.09 -6.98
C GLN A 17 -13.37 -23.51 -7.28
N PRO A 18 -13.15 -24.56 -8.11
CA PRO A 18 -11.79 -25.05 -8.44
C PRO A 18 -10.86 -23.92 -8.93
N GLY A 19 -11.40 -22.96 -9.69
CA GLY A 19 -10.66 -21.78 -10.13
C GLY A 19 -10.16 -20.89 -9.00
N GLN A 20 -10.92 -20.77 -7.90
CA GLN A 20 -10.48 -20.00 -6.72
C GLN A 20 -9.34 -20.70 -5.98
N VAL A 21 -9.36 -22.03 -5.91
CA VAL A 21 -8.28 -22.83 -5.31
C VAL A 21 -7.01 -22.68 -6.14
N ALA A 22 -7.11 -22.84 -7.46
CA ALA A 22 -5.99 -22.65 -8.38
C ALA A 22 -5.40 -21.25 -8.30
N GLN A 23 -6.23 -20.22 -8.27
CA GLN A 23 -5.79 -18.84 -8.12
C GLN A 23 -5.09 -18.58 -6.78
N ARG A 24 -5.59 -19.13 -5.68
CA ARG A 24 -4.94 -19.03 -4.36
C ARG A 24 -3.58 -19.74 -4.35
N ALA A 25 -3.49 -20.92 -4.95
CA ALA A 25 -2.24 -21.65 -5.08
C ALA A 25 -1.21 -20.85 -5.91
N ARG A 26 -1.64 -20.32 -7.06
CA ARG A 26 -0.82 -19.43 -7.90
C ARG A 26 -0.29 -18.23 -7.14
N LEU A 27 -1.16 -17.50 -6.42
CA LEU A 27 -0.76 -16.32 -5.64
C LEU A 27 0.22 -16.69 -4.51
N ARG A 28 0.02 -17.84 -3.85
CA ARG A 28 0.99 -18.35 -2.86
C ARG A 28 2.34 -18.65 -3.48
N ALA A 29 2.36 -19.33 -4.63
CA ALA A 29 3.59 -19.64 -5.36
C ALA A 29 4.32 -18.35 -5.79
N GLN A 30 3.59 -17.38 -6.34
CA GLN A 30 4.15 -16.06 -6.70
C GLN A 30 4.75 -15.35 -5.48
N ARG A 31 4.07 -15.32 -4.34
CA ARG A 31 4.61 -14.73 -3.10
C ARG A 31 5.88 -15.43 -2.63
N THR A 32 5.89 -16.75 -2.67
CA THR A 32 7.07 -17.53 -2.28
C THR A 32 8.23 -17.24 -3.23
N ALA A 33 7.98 -17.17 -4.53
CA ALA A 33 8.97 -16.80 -5.53
C ALA A 33 9.54 -15.39 -5.30
N LEU A 34 8.68 -14.39 -5.06
CA LEU A 34 9.10 -13.01 -4.79
C LEU A 34 9.94 -12.90 -3.51
N ARG A 35 9.59 -13.67 -2.47
CA ARG A 35 10.38 -13.76 -1.24
C ARG A 35 11.73 -14.42 -1.47
N ARG A 36 11.76 -15.48 -2.27
CA ARG A 36 12.99 -16.25 -2.55
C ARG A 36 13.94 -15.48 -3.47
N TRP A 37 13.40 -14.68 -4.39
CA TRP A 37 14.17 -13.93 -5.40
C TRP A 37 13.77 -12.44 -5.43
N PRO A 38 14.02 -11.67 -4.36
CA PRO A 38 13.55 -10.29 -4.27
C PRO A 38 14.15 -9.36 -5.34
N ARG A 39 15.38 -9.65 -5.80
CA ARG A 39 16.01 -8.88 -6.90
C ARG A 39 15.31 -9.10 -8.24
N ALA A 40 14.92 -10.32 -8.56
CA ALA A 40 14.16 -10.64 -9.76
C ALA A 40 12.75 -10.04 -9.70
N GLY A 41 12.09 -10.14 -8.55
CA GLY A 41 10.80 -9.51 -8.30
C GLY A 41 10.82 -8.01 -8.50
N ARG A 42 11.83 -7.32 -7.96
CA ARG A 42 12.01 -5.88 -8.17
C ARG A 42 12.20 -5.52 -9.64
N ARG A 43 12.98 -6.29 -10.39
CA ARG A 43 13.15 -6.07 -11.84
C ARG A 43 11.86 -6.26 -12.63
N LEU A 44 11.06 -7.28 -12.30
CA LEU A 44 9.78 -7.55 -12.95
C LEU A 44 8.72 -6.49 -12.63
N LEU A 45 8.81 -5.89 -11.44
CA LEU A 45 7.88 -4.86 -10.96
C LEU A 45 8.43 -3.44 -11.17
N ALA A 46 9.66 -3.29 -11.63
CA ALA A 46 10.23 -2.01 -12.02
C ALA A 46 9.46 -1.51 -13.26
N GLY A 47 8.40 -0.79 -13.01
CA GLY A 47 7.72 -0.01 -14.04
C GLY A 47 8.55 1.22 -14.44
N PRO A 48 8.09 1.98 -15.44
CA PRO A 48 8.67 3.27 -15.76
C PRO A 48 8.64 4.17 -14.52
N ASP A 49 9.63 5.06 -14.43
CA ASP A 49 9.70 6.05 -13.35
C ASP A 49 8.38 6.83 -13.29
N PRO A 50 7.66 6.82 -12.15
CA PRO A 50 6.43 7.60 -12.02
C PRO A 50 6.65 9.09 -12.27
N ALA A 51 7.87 9.62 -12.10
CA ALA A 51 8.22 10.99 -12.44
C ALA A 51 8.21 11.26 -13.96
N ALA A 52 8.30 10.20 -14.79
CA ALA A 52 8.22 10.29 -16.24
C ALA A 52 6.78 10.16 -16.79
N ALA A 53 5.80 9.87 -15.93
CA ALA A 53 4.41 9.75 -16.35
C ALA A 53 3.83 11.14 -16.68
N THR A 54 3.53 11.37 -17.95
CA THR A 54 3.06 12.66 -18.49
C THR A 54 1.53 12.78 -18.53
N GLY A 55 0.83 12.28 -17.53
CA GLY A 55 -0.63 12.48 -17.41
C GLY A 55 -1.44 11.21 -17.30
N TRP A 56 -2.72 11.39 -17.01
CA TRP A 56 -3.69 10.32 -16.91
C TRP A 56 -4.17 9.88 -18.29
N PRO A 57 -4.45 8.58 -18.51
CA PRO A 57 -5.19 8.17 -19.69
C PRO A 57 -6.52 8.92 -19.77
N ALA A 58 -6.91 9.38 -20.95
CA ALA A 58 -8.13 10.18 -21.17
C ALA A 58 -9.44 9.49 -20.69
N ALA A 59 -9.39 8.19 -20.44
CA ALA A 59 -10.52 7.40 -19.92
C ALA A 59 -10.72 7.53 -18.39
N PHE A 60 -9.81 8.21 -17.66
CA PHE A 60 -9.97 8.39 -16.22
C PHE A 60 -10.73 9.67 -15.91
N VAL A 61 -11.82 9.54 -15.16
CA VAL A 61 -12.51 10.68 -14.57
C VAL A 61 -11.65 11.18 -13.41
N PRO A 62 -11.18 12.45 -13.44
CA PRO A 62 -10.41 13.00 -12.32
C PRO A 62 -11.30 13.08 -11.09
N VAL A 63 -10.84 12.47 -10.00
CA VAL A 63 -11.49 12.63 -8.69
C VAL A 63 -11.18 14.03 -8.17
N ASP A 64 -12.20 14.75 -7.70
CA ASP A 64 -11.97 16.06 -7.08
C ASP A 64 -11.16 15.87 -5.79
N ALA A 65 -9.91 16.34 -5.80
CA ALA A 65 -9.04 16.25 -4.65
C ALA A 65 -9.58 17.00 -3.41
N ARG A 66 -10.53 17.93 -3.59
CA ARG A 66 -11.21 18.63 -2.49
C ARG A 66 -12.05 17.69 -1.63
N ALA A 67 -12.52 16.58 -2.18
CA ALA A 67 -13.18 15.52 -1.40
C ALA A 67 -12.25 14.84 -0.38
N SER A 68 -10.95 15.12 -0.46
CA SER A 68 -9.91 14.52 0.38
C SER A 68 -9.48 15.42 1.54
N LEU A 69 -10.27 16.44 1.90
CA LEU A 69 -9.94 17.40 2.97
C LEU A 69 -9.81 16.77 4.38
N ALA A 70 -10.25 15.54 4.55
CA ALA A 70 -10.08 14.77 5.79
C ALA A 70 -8.73 14.03 5.87
N TRP A 71 -7.90 14.12 4.84
CA TRP A 71 -6.59 13.46 4.82
C TRP A 71 -5.50 14.39 5.39
N PRO A 72 -4.43 13.80 5.96
CA PRO A 72 -3.33 14.61 6.50
C PRO A 72 -2.72 15.52 5.44
N GLY A 73 -2.53 16.77 5.81
CA GLY A 73 -1.89 17.76 4.95
C GLY A 73 -0.36 17.64 4.93
N MET A 74 0.26 18.44 4.06
CA MET A 74 1.72 18.47 3.89
C MET A 74 2.46 18.78 5.20
N ALA A 75 1.96 19.72 6.00
CA ALA A 75 2.59 20.13 7.27
C ALA A 75 2.65 18.98 8.27
N GLU A 76 1.56 18.23 8.41
CA GLU A 76 1.46 17.09 9.29
C GLU A 76 2.41 15.96 8.86
N LEU A 77 2.39 15.60 7.57
CA LEU A 77 3.28 14.57 7.03
C LEU A 77 4.76 14.97 7.09
N THR A 78 5.05 16.27 6.96
CA THR A 78 6.43 16.78 7.09
C THR A 78 6.94 16.69 8.52
N SER A 79 6.05 16.89 9.51
CA SER A 79 6.40 16.72 10.92
C SER A 79 6.60 15.27 11.34
N GLY A 80 6.36 14.31 10.45
CA GLY A 80 6.47 12.88 10.76
C GLY A 80 5.27 12.34 11.54
N ARG A 81 4.15 13.04 11.53
CA ARG A 81 2.91 12.64 12.19
C ARG A 81 1.85 12.29 11.16
N ILE A 82 1.02 11.32 11.48
CA ILE A 82 -0.13 10.94 10.64
C ILE A 82 -1.30 10.51 11.51
N GLU A 83 -2.49 10.97 11.18
CA GLU A 83 -3.74 10.51 11.78
C GLU A 83 -4.48 9.60 10.83
N LEU A 84 -4.77 8.37 11.28
CA LEU A 84 -5.54 7.38 10.54
C LEU A 84 -6.57 6.75 11.48
N LEU A 85 -7.80 6.63 11.01
CA LEU A 85 -8.91 6.04 11.80
C LEU A 85 -9.14 6.78 13.14
N GLY A 86 -8.97 8.09 13.18
CA GLY A 86 -9.09 8.89 14.39
C GLY A 86 -7.97 8.69 15.41
N MET A 87 -6.88 8.02 15.02
CA MET A 87 -5.72 7.78 15.87
C MET A 87 -4.48 8.41 15.24
N ALA A 88 -3.97 9.47 15.86
CA ALA A 88 -2.73 10.11 15.48
C ALA A 88 -1.53 9.33 16.02
N ARG A 89 -0.49 9.17 15.21
CA ARG A 89 0.78 8.55 15.59
C ARG A 89 1.97 9.26 14.95
N GLU A 90 3.07 9.25 15.69
CA GLU A 90 4.37 9.66 15.17
C GLU A 90 4.95 8.51 14.33
N ILE A 91 5.16 8.77 13.06
CA ILE A 91 5.87 7.85 12.17
C ILE A 91 7.37 8.19 12.08
N GLY A 92 7.73 9.43 12.44
CA GLY A 92 9.11 9.92 12.48
C GLY A 92 9.66 10.37 11.12
N ASP A 93 10.89 10.88 11.11
CA ASP A 93 11.66 11.22 9.92
C ASP A 93 13.10 10.70 10.08
N PRO A 94 13.52 9.64 9.37
CA PRO A 94 12.76 8.89 8.34
C PRO A 94 11.59 8.09 8.95
N PRO A 95 10.49 7.91 8.18
CA PRO A 95 9.31 7.22 8.69
C PRO A 95 9.55 5.76 9.08
N ASN A 96 9.08 5.38 10.25
CA ASN A 96 8.96 3.97 10.65
C ASN A 96 7.68 3.36 10.08
N TRP A 97 7.80 2.69 8.95
CA TRP A 97 6.67 2.07 8.25
C TRP A 97 6.16 0.78 8.90
N GLN A 98 6.91 0.20 9.84
CA GLN A 98 6.49 -1.04 10.51
C GLN A 98 5.42 -0.78 11.57
N GLN A 99 5.57 0.30 12.35
CA GLN A 99 4.63 0.70 13.41
C GLN A 99 4.12 -0.50 14.24
N ALA A 100 5.04 -1.36 14.69
CA ALA A 100 4.72 -2.64 15.35
C ALA A 100 3.76 -2.50 16.55
N GLY A 101 3.83 -1.37 17.28
CA GLY A 101 2.95 -1.05 18.41
C GLY A 101 1.58 -0.48 18.00
N ALA A 102 1.27 -0.32 16.71
CA ALA A 102 -0.03 0.16 16.26
C ALA A 102 -1.02 -1.00 16.06
N PRO A 103 -2.35 -0.77 16.21
CA PRO A 103 -3.35 -1.73 15.83
C PRO A 103 -3.19 -2.17 14.37
N ARG A 104 -3.46 -3.44 14.09
CA ARG A 104 -3.26 -4.01 12.75
C ARG A 104 -4.00 -3.27 11.65
N LEU A 105 -5.23 -2.86 11.91
CA LEU A 105 -6.02 -2.11 10.94
C LEU A 105 -5.39 -0.75 10.63
N TRP A 106 -4.86 -0.06 11.65
CA TRP A 106 -4.15 1.20 11.49
C TRP A 106 -2.91 1.04 10.58
N ARG A 107 -2.11 -0.04 10.81
CA ARG A 107 -0.97 -0.36 9.95
C ARG A 107 -1.38 -0.66 8.51
N PHE A 108 -2.52 -1.28 8.30
CA PHE A 108 -3.06 -1.51 6.97
C PHE A 108 -3.34 -0.19 6.26
N HIS A 109 -4.02 0.75 6.93
CA HIS A 109 -4.29 2.08 6.39
C HIS A 109 -3.01 2.85 6.08
N LEU A 110 -1.97 2.72 6.90
CA LEU A 110 -0.66 3.30 6.59
C LEU A 110 -0.11 2.80 5.25
N HIS A 111 -0.36 1.53 4.92
CA HIS A 111 0.12 0.90 3.69
C HIS A 111 -0.84 1.02 2.50
N TYR A 112 -2.03 1.59 2.65
CA TYR A 112 -2.95 1.85 1.54
C TYR A 112 -2.53 3.02 0.68
N TRP A 113 -1.85 3.99 1.27
CA TRP A 113 -1.44 5.24 0.62
C TRP A 113 -2.60 6.13 0.19
N ASP A 114 -3.84 5.84 0.56
CA ASP A 114 -5.00 6.67 0.29
C ASP A 114 -4.90 8.04 0.98
N TRP A 115 -4.32 8.09 2.16
CA TRP A 115 -4.02 9.33 2.89
C TRP A 115 -3.12 10.29 2.08
N ALA A 116 -2.34 9.80 1.12
CA ALA A 116 -1.50 10.63 0.26
C ALA A 116 -2.32 11.52 -0.70
N TRP A 117 -3.61 11.25 -0.87
CA TRP A 117 -4.50 12.14 -1.62
C TRP A 117 -4.62 13.52 -0.99
N GLY A 118 -4.36 13.69 0.32
CA GLY A 118 -4.23 15.00 0.96
C GLY A 118 -3.17 15.87 0.29
N LEU A 119 -2.06 15.29 -0.13
CA LEU A 119 -1.02 16.02 -0.88
C LEU A 119 -1.49 16.47 -2.27
N ALA A 120 -2.48 15.78 -2.87
CA ALA A 120 -3.06 16.19 -4.14
C ALA A 120 -3.90 17.46 -4.05
N ALA A 121 -4.41 17.77 -2.85
CA ALA A 121 -5.17 18.99 -2.59
C ALA A 121 -4.28 20.22 -2.30
N GLU A 122 -2.98 20.02 -2.07
CA GLU A 122 -2.05 21.09 -1.73
C GLU A 122 -1.85 22.08 -2.88
N GLN A 123 -1.74 23.36 -2.55
CA GLN A 123 -1.52 24.41 -3.55
C GLN A 123 -0.12 24.33 -4.16
N ASP A 124 0.90 24.12 -3.32
CA ASP A 124 2.26 23.90 -3.80
C ASP A 124 2.46 22.45 -4.32
N ARG A 125 2.04 22.25 -5.55
CA ARG A 125 2.17 20.95 -6.25
C ARG A 125 3.60 20.42 -6.31
N ARG A 126 4.59 21.32 -6.38
CA ARG A 126 6.00 20.93 -6.46
C ARG A 126 6.48 20.40 -5.12
N ALA A 127 6.21 21.07 -4.03
CA ALA A 127 6.55 20.61 -2.69
C ALA A 127 5.79 19.32 -2.33
N ALA A 128 4.50 19.23 -2.65
CA ALA A 128 3.70 18.03 -2.42
C ALA A 128 4.24 16.80 -3.16
N ARG A 129 4.63 16.95 -4.44
CA ARG A 129 5.27 15.87 -5.20
C ARG A 129 6.63 15.47 -4.64
N ALA A 130 7.44 16.43 -4.20
CA ALA A 130 8.74 16.15 -3.59
C ALA A 130 8.58 15.37 -2.29
N LEU A 131 7.62 15.75 -1.44
CA LEU A 131 7.29 15.04 -0.21
C LEU A 131 6.78 13.63 -0.50
N PHE A 132 5.82 13.47 -1.42
CA PHE A 132 5.34 12.15 -1.83
C PHE A 132 6.48 11.25 -2.31
N ALA A 133 7.34 11.76 -3.19
CA ALA A 133 8.47 11.00 -3.72
C ALA A 133 9.48 10.61 -2.62
N ARG A 134 9.69 11.47 -1.61
CA ARG A 134 10.54 11.17 -0.44
C ARG A 134 9.95 10.05 0.39
N LEU A 135 8.66 10.16 0.75
CA LEU A 135 7.95 9.16 1.54
C LEU A 135 7.88 7.82 0.80
N TRP A 136 7.57 7.84 -0.49
CA TRP A 136 7.50 6.65 -1.33
C TRP A 136 8.83 5.90 -1.41
N ARG A 137 9.94 6.62 -1.64
CA ARG A 137 11.28 6.02 -1.65
C ARG A 137 11.67 5.43 -0.30
N SER A 138 11.37 6.12 0.80
CA SER A 138 11.58 5.62 2.16
C SER A 138 10.80 4.33 2.39
N TRP A 139 9.53 4.30 1.98
CA TRP A 139 8.70 3.10 2.08
C TRP A 139 9.25 1.94 1.25
N GLN A 140 9.62 2.19 -0.01
CA GLN A 140 10.20 1.16 -0.88
C GLN A 140 11.51 0.57 -0.33
N ALA A 141 12.30 1.37 0.35
CA ALA A 141 13.55 0.93 0.96
C ALA A 141 13.33 -0.01 2.15
N THR A 142 12.22 0.12 2.87
CA THR A 142 11.92 -0.61 4.11
C THR A 142 10.87 -1.70 3.96
N ALA A 143 9.93 -1.55 3.02
CA ALA A 143 8.88 -2.54 2.76
C ALA A 143 9.42 -3.69 1.91
N GLU A 144 9.95 -4.71 2.59
CA GLU A 144 10.47 -5.90 1.93
C GLU A 144 9.41 -6.56 1.05
N LEU A 145 9.75 -6.76 -0.23
CA LEU A 145 8.83 -7.25 -1.25
C LEU A 145 8.25 -8.64 -0.87
N GLY A 146 6.93 -8.71 -0.83
CA GLY A 146 6.19 -9.94 -0.54
C GLY A 146 6.11 -10.29 0.94
N SER A 147 6.63 -9.48 1.86
CA SER A 147 6.55 -9.72 3.30
C SER A 147 5.81 -8.61 4.07
N GLY A 148 5.47 -8.88 5.32
CA GLY A 148 4.81 -7.93 6.21
C GLY A 148 3.39 -7.53 5.79
N ASP A 149 2.81 -6.60 6.56
CA ASP A 149 1.45 -6.09 6.36
C ASP A 149 1.32 -5.33 5.03
N ALA A 150 2.38 -4.68 4.57
CA ALA A 150 2.42 -3.92 3.32
C ALA A 150 2.10 -4.76 2.07
N TRP A 151 2.41 -6.05 2.09
CA TRP A 151 2.26 -6.94 0.95
C TRP A 151 1.16 -7.98 1.10
N LEU A 152 0.29 -7.81 2.09
CA LEU A 152 -0.95 -8.57 2.11
C LEU A 152 -1.83 -8.18 0.92
N PRO A 153 -2.68 -9.10 0.41
CA PRO A 153 -3.46 -8.86 -0.81
C PRO A 153 -4.30 -7.58 -0.77
N TYR A 154 -4.94 -7.31 0.36
CA TYR A 154 -5.82 -6.16 0.50
C TYR A 154 -5.05 -4.82 0.52
N PRO A 155 -4.05 -4.60 1.41
CA PRO A 155 -3.21 -3.40 1.35
C PRO A 155 -2.53 -3.20 -0.01
N ALA A 156 -2.05 -4.27 -0.63
CA ALA A 156 -1.41 -4.17 -1.94
C ALA A 156 -2.38 -3.72 -3.04
N ALA A 157 -3.62 -4.23 -3.03
CA ALA A 157 -4.65 -3.85 -3.99
C ALA A 157 -5.07 -2.37 -3.83
N LEU A 158 -5.33 -1.93 -2.58
CA LEU A 158 -5.69 -0.54 -2.30
C LEU A 158 -4.56 0.42 -2.64
N ARG A 159 -3.32 0.09 -2.29
CA ARG A 159 -2.16 0.90 -2.68
C ARG A 159 -2.02 1.02 -4.19
N ALA A 160 -2.21 -0.06 -4.94
CA ALA A 160 -2.17 -0.01 -6.40
C ALA A 160 -3.25 0.92 -6.98
N TRP A 161 -4.37 1.06 -6.29
CA TRP A 161 -5.41 2.04 -6.61
C TRP A 161 -4.99 3.45 -6.20
N SER A 162 -4.53 3.64 -4.97
CA SER A 162 -4.23 4.95 -4.38
C SER A 162 -2.99 5.62 -4.99
N CYS A 163 -1.98 4.83 -5.37
CA CYS A 163 -0.74 5.35 -5.95
C CYS A 163 -0.82 5.68 -7.45
N ARG A 164 -2.02 5.72 -8.02
CA ARG A 164 -2.23 6.29 -9.35
C ARG A 164 -2.26 7.82 -9.27
N TRP A 165 -1.17 8.38 -8.81
CA TRP A 165 -1.01 9.83 -8.68
C TRP A 165 -1.01 10.50 -10.06
N PRO A 166 -1.75 11.61 -10.26
CA PRO A 166 -1.71 12.39 -11.50
C PRO A 166 -0.38 13.11 -11.72
#